data_205e533cf424ea69b6acf6ea7d7e6e9a
#
_entry.id   205e533cf424ea69b6acf6ea7d7e6e9a
#
_cell.length_a   1.000
_cell.length_b   1.000
_cell.length_c   1.000
_cell.angle_alpha   90.00
_cell.angle_beta   90.00
_cell.angle_gamma   90.00
#
_symmetry.space_group_name_H-M   'P 1'
#
loop_
_entity.id
_entity.type
_entity.pdbx_description
1 polymer ?
#
loop_
_entity_poly.entity_id
_entity_poly.type
_entity_poly.pdbx_seq_one_letter_code
_entity_poly.pdbx_strand_id
1 'polypeptide(L)'
;MQLNLSNIEYAYPAAAEPALNGVTATFPQGWTGIVGDNGGGKTTLCLVACCLLQPDAGTVTPPLVSLYCAQDASEPPANLEDFAFAYDSAAVRLRRDLAVGDDWAQRYSTLSGGQQKRLQVACALWAAPDVLAVDEPTNHVDAATRRAITAALSRFGGIGLLVSHDRELLDELCSQCLFVADGAATMRPGGYSQASSQAALERSSTIRARDAARRERDRIKREAQRRREEASRADGKRSLRGVGKRDSDARDRRNLAIVTGKDGQAGRLSSRMEGRLQSADARLSALRVEKRYDANVWLDAAPSRRKVIYRADPMDLSLGEVVLRVPMLHIGNTDHIGLVGDNGTGKTTLVKAIVAGLPENTRALYIPQEPDEQQRRTALATLRDLSDVRRGRVLSTIAQLNSDPDRVLEGDEVSPGEMRKLMLALGILESPELVVMDEPTNHLDLGSTEALERLLSAYPGALLLVSHDAALVQAATDITWMIRKEEGCYSVTIG
;
A
#
# COMPACT_ATOMS: atom_id res chain seq x y z
N MET A 1 9.65 -23.45 -19.07
CA MET A 1 10.49 -22.24 -19.19
C MET A 1 10.42 -21.48 -17.88
N GLN A 2 11.50 -20.88 -17.39
CA GLN A 2 11.54 -20.06 -16.19
C GLN A 2 12.57 -18.95 -16.34
N LEU A 3 12.33 -17.81 -15.72
CA LEU A 3 13.26 -16.70 -15.61
C LEU A 3 13.79 -16.63 -14.17
N ASN A 4 15.10 -16.48 -14.00
CA ASN A 4 15.74 -16.40 -12.70
C ASN A 4 16.48 -15.07 -12.55
N LEU A 5 16.20 -14.38 -11.47
CA LEU A 5 16.95 -13.23 -10.98
C LEU A 5 17.83 -13.71 -9.82
N SER A 6 19.11 -13.46 -9.85
CA SER A 6 20.08 -13.90 -8.83
C SER A 6 20.83 -12.72 -8.26
N ASN A 7 20.60 -12.42 -7.00
CA ASN A 7 21.24 -11.34 -6.22
C ASN A 7 21.25 -9.99 -6.95
N ILE A 8 20.08 -9.56 -7.43
CA ILE A 8 19.94 -8.31 -8.18
C ILE A 8 20.08 -7.11 -7.24
N GLU A 9 20.99 -6.21 -7.57
CA GLU A 9 21.14 -4.90 -6.92
C GLU A 9 21.03 -3.82 -8.00
N TYR A 10 20.29 -2.75 -7.67
CA TYR A 10 20.13 -1.61 -8.57
C TYR A 10 19.85 -0.34 -7.77
N ALA A 11 20.59 0.72 -8.05
CA ALA A 11 20.37 2.05 -7.49
C ALA A 11 20.27 3.11 -8.60
N TYR A 12 19.33 4.03 -8.47
CA TYR A 12 19.26 5.18 -9.37
C TYR A 12 20.38 6.19 -9.03
N PRO A 13 20.96 6.89 -10.01
CA PRO A 13 22.14 7.75 -9.81
C PRO A 13 22.03 8.84 -8.75
N ALA A 14 20.81 9.27 -8.37
CA ALA A 14 20.55 10.30 -7.36
C ALA A 14 19.88 9.77 -6.10
N ALA A 15 19.64 8.45 -6.00
CA ALA A 15 18.95 7.87 -4.87
C ALA A 15 19.92 7.60 -3.70
N ALA A 16 19.46 7.91 -2.47
CA ALA A 16 20.23 7.64 -1.25
C ALA A 16 20.24 6.14 -0.90
N GLU A 17 19.21 5.40 -1.32
CA GLU A 17 19.05 3.97 -1.07
C GLU A 17 18.85 3.20 -2.37
N PRO A 18 19.32 1.94 -2.49
CA PRO A 18 19.11 1.12 -3.66
C PRO A 18 17.62 0.76 -3.82
N ALA A 19 17.12 0.83 -5.05
CA ALA A 19 15.75 0.40 -5.37
C ALA A 19 15.58 -1.13 -5.26
N LEU A 20 16.65 -1.90 -5.54
CA LEU A 20 16.71 -3.35 -5.36
C LEU A 20 18.03 -3.69 -4.65
N ASN A 21 17.93 -4.56 -3.61
CA ASN A 21 19.07 -4.91 -2.75
C ASN A 21 19.13 -6.42 -2.55
N GLY A 22 19.91 -7.12 -3.37
CA GLY A 22 20.13 -8.56 -3.27
C GLY A 22 18.89 -9.40 -3.63
N VAL A 23 18.03 -8.93 -4.55
CA VAL A 23 16.81 -9.63 -4.92
C VAL A 23 17.12 -10.93 -5.68
N THR A 24 16.57 -12.03 -5.14
CA THR A 24 16.64 -13.34 -5.79
C THR A 24 15.23 -13.89 -5.94
N ALA A 25 14.81 -14.17 -7.18
CA ALA A 25 13.47 -14.65 -7.49
C ALA A 25 13.47 -15.55 -8.72
N THR A 26 12.52 -16.51 -8.76
CA THR A 26 12.30 -17.40 -9.90
C THR A 26 10.87 -17.24 -10.39
N PHE A 27 10.71 -16.97 -11.67
CA PHE A 27 9.45 -16.79 -12.35
C PHE A 27 9.20 -17.97 -13.30
N PRO A 28 8.27 -18.87 -12.96
CA PRO A 28 7.86 -19.96 -13.84
C PRO A 28 6.94 -19.44 -14.96
N GLN A 29 6.60 -20.30 -15.88
CA GLN A 29 5.55 -20.06 -16.86
C GLN A 29 4.21 -19.79 -16.14
N GLY A 30 3.42 -18.85 -16.67
CA GLY A 30 2.22 -18.30 -16.05
C GLY A 30 2.48 -16.95 -15.38
N TRP A 31 1.49 -16.41 -14.69
CA TRP A 31 1.54 -15.07 -14.11
C TRP A 31 2.07 -15.09 -12.66
N THR A 32 3.02 -14.21 -12.40
CA THR A 32 3.48 -13.86 -11.06
C THR A 32 3.08 -12.43 -10.75
N GLY A 33 2.32 -12.20 -9.67
CA GLY A 33 1.99 -10.88 -9.17
C GLY A 33 3.21 -10.22 -8.50
N ILE A 34 3.49 -8.97 -8.81
CA ILE A 34 4.54 -8.17 -8.14
C ILE A 34 3.83 -7.10 -7.32
N VAL A 35 3.89 -7.23 -6.01
CA VAL A 35 3.13 -6.41 -5.06
C VAL A 35 4.06 -5.75 -4.05
N GLY A 36 3.66 -4.60 -3.53
CA GLY A 36 4.43 -3.82 -2.55
C GLY A 36 4.05 -2.35 -2.59
N ASP A 37 4.60 -1.57 -1.66
CA ASP A 37 4.31 -0.16 -1.52
C ASP A 37 4.75 0.66 -2.74
N ASN A 38 4.17 1.84 -2.92
CA ASN A 38 4.58 2.77 -3.96
C ASN A 38 6.04 3.23 -3.72
N GLY A 39 6.85 3.22 -4.78
CA GLY A 39 8.28 3.48 -4.67
C GLY A 39 9.13 2.29 -4.17
N GLY A 40 8.53 1.14 -3.86
CA GLY A 40 9.22 -0.05 -3.34
C GLY A 40 10.07 -0.83 -4.37
N GLY A 41 10.21 -0.35 -5.63
CA GLY A 41 11.05 -0.98 -6.64
C GLY A 41 10.35 -1.95 -7.59
N LYS A 42 8.99 -2.03 -7.60
CA LYS A 42 8.21 -2.94 -8.45
C LYS A 42 8.50 -2.75 -9.94
N THR A 43 8.36 -1.51 -10.43
CA THR A 43 8.64 -1.14 -11.83
C THR A 43 10.11 -1.40 -12.18
N THR A 44 11.04 -1.04 -11.28
CA THR A 44 12.49 -1.29 -11.47
C THR A 44 12.76 -2.77 -11.63
N LEU A 45 12.12 -3.62 -10.80
CA LEU A 45 12.24 -5.08 -10.91
C LEU A 45 11.75 -5.60 -12.28
N CYS A 46 10.62 -5.11 -12.78
CA CYS A 46 10.10 -5.47 -14.10
C CYS A 46 11.05 -5.04 -15.21
N LEU A 47 11.60 -3.82 -15.14
CA LEU A 47 12.55 -3.32 -16.15
C LEU A 47 13.85 -4.12 -16.15
N VAL A 48 14.36 -4.51 -14.97
CA VAL A 48 15.55 -5.39 -14.87
C VAL A 48 15.22 -6.79 -15.38
N ALA A 49 14.07 -7.36 -15.02
CA ALA A 49 13.63 -8.68 -15.48
C ALA A 49 13.46 -8.75 -17.01
N CYS A 50 13.03 -7.63 -17.62
CA CYS A 50 12.94 -7.48 -19.07
C CYS A 50 14.26 -7.04 -19.74
N CYS A 51 15.37 -6.96 -19.00
CA CYS A 51 16.69 -6.50 -19.49
C CYS A 51 16.68 -5.08 -20.11
N LEU A 52 15.71 -4.24 -19.73
CA LEU A 52 15.63 -2.83 -20.10
C LEU A 52 16.48 -1.93 -19.19
N LEU A 53 16.75 -2.39 -17.96
CA LEU A 53 17.73 -1.81 -17.05
C LEU A 53 18.79 -2.88 -16.73
N GLN A 54 20.07 -2.48 -16.77
CA GLN A 54 21.16 -3.33 -16.33
C GLN A 54 21.34 -3.21 -14.82
N PRO A 55 21.32 -4.32 -14.06
CA PRO A 55 21.56 -4.27 -12.62
C PRO A 55 23.03 -3.92 -12.34
N ASP A 56 23.28 -3.24 -11.21
CA ASP A 56 24.62 -2.93 -10.72
C ASP A 56 25.36 -4.20 -10.28
N ALA A 57 24.62 -5.18 -9.76
CA ALA A 57 25.12 -6.51 -9.43
C ALA A 57 24.03 -7.58 -9.66
N GLY A 58 24.46 -8.83 -9.80
CA GLY A 58 23.57 -9.97 -10.02
C GLY A 58 23.40 -10.30 -11.50
N THR A 59 22.50 -11.26 -11.79
CA THR A 59 22.28 -11.76 -13.16
C THR A 59 20.83 -12.12 -13.41
N VAL A 60 20.37 -11.93 -14.66
CA VAL A 60 19.08 -12.37 -15.19
C VAL A 60 19.33 -13.50 -16.18
N THR A 61 18.72 -14.67 -15.94
CA THR A 61 18.96 -15.87 -16.76
C THR A 61 17.72 -16.72 -16.92
N PRO A 62 17.54 -17.41 -18.06
CA PRO A 62 18.29 -17.30 -19.31
C PRO A 62 17.94 -16.01 -20.07
N PRO A 63 18.70 -15.63 -21.12
CA PRO A 63 18.30 -14.54 -22.00
C PRO A 63 17.02 -14.95 -22.77
N LEU A 64 15.95 -14.20 -22.60
CA LEU A 64 14.63 -14.44 -23.18
C LEU A 64 14.15 -13.19 -23.92
N VAL A 65 13.30 -13.37 -24.92
CA VAL A 65 12.63 -12.25 -25.58
C VAL A 65 11.61 -11.66 -24.61
N SER A 66 11.80 -10.42 -24.20
CA SER A 66 10.99 -9.76 -23.19
C SER A 66 10.31 -8.50 -23.72
N LEU A 67 9.12 -8.20 -23.20
CA LEU A 67 8.38 -7.00 -23.49
C LEU A 67 7.82 -6.42 -22.19
N TYR A 68 7.89 -5.10 -22.05
CA TYR A 68 7.35 -4.35 -20.94
C TYR A 68 6.23 -3.42 -21.38
N CYS A 69 5.05 -3.56 -20.79
CA CYS A 69 3.93 -2.65 -20.92
C CYS A 69 3.96 -1.67 -19.75
N ALA A 70 4.29 -0.42 -20.04
CA ALA A 70 4.37 0.65 -19.05
C ALA A 70 2.99 0.97 -18.44
N GLN A 71 3.01 1.50 -17.23
CA GLN A 71 1.81 2.01 -16.54
C GLN A 71 1.14 3.12 -17.36
N ASP A 72 1.92 4.08 -17.85
CA ASP A 72 1.45 5.11 -18.77
C ASP A 72 1.39 4.55 -20.20
N ALA A 73 0.21 4.64 -20.81
CA ALA A 73 -0.04 4.21 -22.17
C ALA A 73 -0.19 5.40 -23.14
N SER A 74 0.27 6.61 -22.78
CA SER A 74 0.18 7.81 -23.63
C SER A 74 1.05 7.71 -24.89
N GLU A 75 2.18 6.99 -24.80
CA GLU A 75 3.02 6.72 -25.94
C GLU A 75 2.56 5.47 -26.71
N PRO A 76 2.47 5.54 -28.06
CA PRO A 76 2.07 4.40 -28.87
C PRO A 76 3.10 3.25 -28.77
N PRO A 77 2.63 1.98 -28.68
CA PRO A 77 3.52 0.82 -28.74
C PRO A 77 4.36 0.81 -30.03
N ALA A 78 5.63 0.40 -29.93
CA ALA A 78 6.56 0.39 -31.07
C ALA A 78 6.07 -0.47 -32.26
N ASN A 79 5.27 -1.53 -31.97
CA ASN A 79 4.70 -2.44 -32.97
C ASN A 79 3.24 -2.12 -33.32
N LEU A 80 2.77 -0.88 -33.03
CA LEU A 80 1.38 -0.50 -33.25
C LEU A 80 0.98 -0.57 -34.72
N GLU A 81 1.81 -0.05 -35.64
CA GLU A 81 1.51 -0.08 -37.07
C GLU A 81 1.47 -1.51 -37.60
N ASP A 82 2.43 -2.35 -37.21
CA ASP A 82 2.46 -3.76 -37.60
C ASP A 82 1.21 -4.49 -37.14
N PHE A 83 0.80 -4.29 -35.87
CA PHE A 83 -0.42 -4.87 -35.33
C PHE A 83 -1.67 -4.36 -36.05
N ALA A 84 -1.73 -3.07 -36.39
CA ALA A 84 -2.89 -2.47 -37.07
C ALA A 84 -3.13 -3.09 -38.46
N PHE A 85 -2.06 -3.42 -39.16
CA PHE A 85 -2.12 -4.03 -40.50
C PHE A 85 -2.02 -5.57 -40.50
N ALA A 86 -1.88 -6.20 -39.33
CA ALA A 86 -1.86 -7.66 -39.22
C ALA A 86 -3.27 -8.26 -39.38
N TYR A 87 -3.40 -9.25 -40.25
CA TYR A 87 -4.66 -9.98 -40.49
C TYR A 87 -4.56 -11.47 -40.11
N ASP A 88 -3.55 -11.83 -39.35
CA ASP A 88 -3.44 -13.18 -38.78
C ASP A 88 -4.53 -13.43 -37.74
N SER A 89 -4.75 -14.70 -37.45
CA SER A 89 -5.84 -15.13 -36.54
C SER A 89 -5.67 -14.60 -35.11
N ALA A 90 -4.43 -14.35 -34.66
CA ALA A 90 -4.14 -13.82 -33.34
C ALA A 90 -4.50 -12.33 -33.26
N ALA A 91 -4.07 -11.51 -34.26
CA ALA A 91 -4.39 -10.08 -34.32
C ALA A 91 -5.89 -9.85 -34.40
N VAL A 92 -6.61 -10.58 -35.28
CA VAL A 92 -8.06 -10.47 -35.42
C VAL A 92 -8.79 -10.82 -34.11
N ARG A 93 -8.36 -11.91 -33.46
CA ARG A 93 -8.94 -12.31 -32.18
C ARG A 93 -8.72 -11.25 -31.10
N LEU A 94 -7.48 -10.74 -30.96
CA LEU A 94 -7.15 -9.75 -29.95
C LEU A 94 -7.93 -8.45 -30.14
N ARG A 95 -8.08 -7.97 -31.40
CA ARG A 95 -8.92 -6.78 -31.68
C ARG A 95 -10.37 -7.01 -31.25
N ARG A 96 -10.93 -8.16 -31.55
CA ARG A 96 -12.30 -8.52 -31.14
C ARG A 96 -12.43 -8.60 -29.62
N ASP A 97 -11.52 -9.36 -28.96
CA ASP A 97 -11.60 -9.68 -27.53
C ASP A 97 -11.36 -8.43 -26.65
N LEU A 98 -10.51 -7.51 -27.11
CA LEU A 98 -10.23 -6.23 -26.45
C LEU A 98 -11.07 -5.06 -27.03
N ALA A 99 -12.01 -5.35 -27.96
CA ALA A 99 -12.85 -4.35 -28.62
C ALA A 99 -12.03 -3.16 -29.15
N VAL A 100 -10.94 -3.46 -29.86
CA VAL A 100 -10.07 -2.46 -30.50
C VAL A 100 -10.71 -2.01 -31.80
N GLY A 101 -10.90 -0.70 -31.94
CA GLY A 101 -11.43 -0.12 -33.18
C GLY A 101 -10.39 -0.06 -34.30
N ASP A 102 -10.85 -0.19 -35.54
CA ASP A 102 -9.98 -0.23 -36.73
C ASP A 102 -9.23 1.09 -36.97
N ASP A 103 -9.78 2.21 -36.50
CA ASP A 103 -9.23 3.56 -36.62
C ASP A 103 -8.34 4.00 -35.47
N TRP A 104 -8.18 3.15 -34.43
CA TRP A 104 -7.47 3.54 -33.20
C TRP A 104 -5.99 3.79 -33.41
N ALA A 105 -5.34 3.05 -34.29
CA ALA A 105 -3.92 3.24 -34.58
C ALA A 105 -3.63 4.64 -35.16
N GLN A 106 -4.52 5.14 -36.05
CA GLN A 106 -4.35 6.44 -36.71
C GLN A 106 -4.64 7.63 -35.77
N ARG A 107 -5.45 7.43 -34.74
CA ARG A 107 -5.84 8.49 -33.80
C ARG A 107 -5.44 8.22 -32.35
N TYR A 108 -4.32 7.53 -32.15
CA TYR A 108 -3.85 7.08 -30.83
C TYR A 108 -3.87 8.18 -29.77
N SER A 109 -3.39 9.37 -30.07
CA SER A 109 -3.32 10.52 -29.17
C SER A 109 -4.68 11.07 -28.72
N THR A 110 -5.77 10.71 -29.42
CA THR A 110 -7.14 11.14 -29.07
C THR A 110 -7.94 10.06 -28.35
N LEU A 111 -7.36 8.88 -28.18
CA LEU A 111 -8.00 7.78 -27.46
C LEU A 111 -8.09 8.09 -25.95
N SER A 112 -9.15 7.57 -25.32
CA SER A 112 -9.20 7.56 -23.86
C SER A 112 -8.10 6.63 -23.27
N GLY A 113 -7.66 6.89 -22.04
CA GLY A 113 -6.64 6.06 -21.39
C GLY A 113 -6.99 4.56 -21.37
N GLY A 114 -8.26 4.21 -21.16
CA GLY A 114 -8.71 2.81 -21.24
C GLY A 114 -8.64 2.21 -22.64
N GLN A 115 -8.84 3.04 -23.70
CA GLN A 115 -8.68 2.61 -25.10
C GLN A 115 -7.19 2.42 -25.43
N GLN A 116 -6.34 3.36 -25.02
CA GLN A 116 -4.88 3.26 -25.18
C GLN A 116 -4.35 2.01 -24.46
N LYS A 117 -4.78 1.74 -23.23
CA LYS A 117 -4.36 0.55 -22.47
C LYS A 117 -4.79 -0.75 -23.15
N ARG A 118 -6.03 -0.85 -23.67
CA ARG A 118 -6.47 -2.03 -24.43
C ARG A 118 -5.62 -2.27 -25.68
N LEU A 119 -5.28 -1.22 -26.39
CA LEU A 119 -4.45 -1.30 -27.58
C LEU A 119 -3.00 -1.68 -27.24
N GLN A 120 -2.44 -1.11 -26.19
CA GLN A 120 -1.10 -1.47 -25.66
C GLN A 120 -1.04 -2.95 -25.31
N VAL A 121 -2.01 -3.47 -24.55
CA VAL A 121 -2.09 -4.90 -24.18
C VAL A 121 -2.28 -5.80 -25.41
N ALA A 122 -3.10 -5.37 -26.39
CA ALA A 122 -3.28 -6.11 -27.64
C ALA A 122 -1.96 -6.26 -28.42
N CYS A 123 -1.24 -5.16 -28.60
CA CYS A 123 0.07 -5.15 -29.27
C CYS A 123 1.10 -6.03 -28.56
N ALA A 124 1.12 -5.98 -27.22
CA ALA A 124 2.04 -6.78 -26.41
C ALA A 124 1.76 -8.28 -26.49
N LEU A 125 0.49 -8.68 -26.41
CA LEU A 125 0.08 -10.08 -26.52
C LEU A 125 0.27 -10.63 -27.94
N TRP A 126 0.07 -9.79 -28.98
CA TRP A 126 0.32 -10.16 -30.36
C TRP A 126 1.80 -10.42 -30.65
N ALA A 127 2.72 -9.63 -30.04
CA ALA A 127 4.15 -9.85 -30.16
C ALA A 127 4.62 -11.20 -29.57
N ALA A 128 3.79 -11.85 -28.74
CA ALA A 128 4.03 -13.16 -28.14
C ALA A 128 5.44 -13.34 -27.57
N PRO A 129 5.93 -12.47 -26.68
CA PRO A 129 7.25 -12.56 -26.07
C PRO A 129 7.35 -13.79 -25.14
N ASP A 130 8.58 -14.22 -24.80
CA ASP A 130 8.82 -15.24 -23.79
C ASP A 130 8.47 -14.71 -22.38
N VAL A 131 8.80 -13.42 -22.12
CA VAL A 131 8.52 -12.71 -20.86
C VAL A 131 7.70 -11.46 -21.16
N LEU A 132 6.56 -11.34 -20.51
CA LEU A 132 5.70 -10.15 -20.59
C LEU A 132 5.52 -9.55 -19.20
N ALA A 133 6.07 -8.36 -19.00
CA ALA A 133 5.82 -7.56 -17.81
C ALA A 133 4.75 -6.51 -18.10
N VAL A 134 3.71 -6.47 -17.27
CA VAL A 134 2.59 -5.53 -17.42
C VAL A 134 2.44 -4.74 -16.12
N ASP A 135 2.56 -3.42 -16.23
CA ASP A 135 2.50 -2.51 -15.10
C ASP A 135 1.14 -1.80 -15.08
N GLU A 136 0.36 -2.07 -14.02
CA GLU A 136 -0.97 -1.48 -13.74
C GLU A 136 -1.93 -1.50 -14.95
N PRO A 137 -2.28 -2.68 -15.52
CA PRO A 137 -3.10 -2.75 -16.73
C PRO A 137 -4.56 -2.32 -16.52
N THR A 138 -5.05 -2.33 -15.29
CA THR A 138 -6.44 -2.02 -14.93
C THR A 138 -6.61 -0.67 -14.24
N ASN A 139 -5.56 0.14 -14.16
CA ASN A 139 -5.63 1.46 -13.55
C ASN A 139 -6.51 2.40 -14.40
N HIS A 140 -7.44 3.12 -13.76
CA HIS A 140 -8.39 4.06 -14.39
C HIS A 140 -9.30 3.48 -15.48
N VAL A 141 -9.49 2.16 -15.53
CA VAL A 141 -10.40 1.53 -16.49
C VAL A 141 -11.72 1.13 -15.83
N ASP A 142 -12.79 1.07 -16.63
CA ASP A 142 -14.09 0.59 -16.17
C ASP A 142 -14.14 -0.94 -16.05
N ALA A 143 -15.17 -1.46 -15.38
CA ALA A 143 -15.33 -2.89 -15.14
C ALA A 143 -15.43 -3.74 -16.44
N ALA A 144 -15.93 -3.20 -17.52
CA ALA A 144 -16.01 -3.90 -18.80
C ALA A 144 -14.63 -4.04 -19.44
N THR A 145 -13.87 -2.95 -19.49
CA THR A 145 -12.49 -2.94 -19.97
C THR A 145 -11.58 -3.83 -19.12
N ARG A 146 -11.73 -3.78 -17.78
CA ARG A 146 -11.00 -4.66 -16.85
C ARG A 146 -11.22 -6.13 -17.19
N ARG A 147 -12.48 -6.57 -17.32
CA ARG A 147 -12.80 -7.96 -17.69
C ARG A 147 -12.21 -8.37 -19.04
N ALA A 148 -12.24 -7.49 -20.04
CA ALA A 148 -11.65 -7.76 -21.34
C ALA A 148 -10.12 -7.93 -21.27
N ILE A 149 -9.42 -7.06 -20.52
CA ILE A 149 -7.97 -7.14 -20.29
C ILE A 149 -7.64 -8.44 -19.54
N THR A 150 -8.34 -8.76 -18.44
CA THR A 150 -8.13 -9.97 -17.67
C THR A 150 -8.28 -11.23 -18.53
N ALA A 151 -9.35 -11.30 -19.32
CA ALA A 151 -9.61 -12.42 -20.23
C ALA A 151 -8.56 -12.54 -21.35
N ALA A 152 -7.97 -11.43 -21.80
CA ALA A 152 -6.88 -11.47 -22.77
C ALA A 152 -5.56 -11.93 -22.14
N LEU A 153 -5.20 -11.40 -20.97
CA LEU A 153 -3.99 -11.77 -20.23
C LEU A 153 -4.00 -13.23 -19.78
N SER A 154 -5.17 -13.80 -19.40
CA SER A 154 -5.27 -15.18 -18.96
C SER A 154 -4.86 -16.22 -20.03
N ARG A 155 -4.85 -15.80 -21.30
CA ARG A 155 -4.42 -16.67 -22.42
C ARG A 155 -2.94 -16.58 -22.76
N PHE A 156 -2.20 -15.72 -22.09
CA PHE A 156 -0.77 -15.61 -22.29
C PHE A 156 -0.08 -16.86 -21.75
N GLY A 157 0.67 -17.54 -22.60
CA GLY A 157 1.32 -18.81 -22.28
C GLY A 157 2.80 -18.71 -21.91
N GLY A 158 3.38 -17.52 -21.87
CA GLY A 158 4.76 -17.25 -21.48
C GLY A 158 4.95 -17.04 -19.97
N ILE A 159 6.02 -16.36 -19.61
CA ILE A 159 6.29 -15.90 -18.23
C ILE A 159 5.71 -14.51 -18.09
N GLY A 160 4.66 -14.38 -17.28
CA GLY A 160 4.00 -13.11 -17.01
C GLY A 160 4.43 -12.49 -15.67
N LEU A 161 4.79 -11.22 -15.69
CA LEU A 161 5.05 -10.40 -14.50
C LEU A 161 3.95 -9.34 -14.44
N LEU A 162 3.12 -9.36 -13.40
CA LEU A 162 1.99 -8.46 -13.27
C LEU A 162 2.15 -7.57 -12.04
N VAL A 163 2.41 -6.28 -12.27
CA VAL A 163 2.30 -5.26 -11.21
C VAL A 163 0.85 -4.77 -11.21
N SER A 164 0.16 -4.93 -10.10
CA SER A 164 -1.21 -4.41 -9.97
C SER A 164 -1.60 -4.15 -8.52
N HIS A 165 -2.47 -3.15 -8.34
CA HIS A 165 -3.19 -2.87 -7.11
C HIS A 165 -4.62 -3.46 -7.12
N ASP A 166 -4.98 -4.16 -8.18
CA ASP A 166 -6.26 -4.84 -8.36
C ASP A 166 -6.19 -6.27 -7.79
N ARG A 167 -6.78 -6.48 -6.61
CA ARG A 167 -6.76 -7.77 -5.88
C ARG A 167 -7.41 -8.89 -6.67
N GLU A 168 -8.55 -8.62 -7.31
CA GLU A 168 -9.28 -9.64 -8.08
C GLU A 168 -8.48 -10.06 -9.31
N LEU A 169 -7.84 -9.11 -10.00
CA LEU A 169 -6.95 -9.43 -11.13
C LEU A 169 -5.79 -10.30 -10.71
N LEU A 170 -5.14 -9.98 -9.58
CA LEU A 170 -4.03 -10.78 -9.03
C LEU A 170 -4.49 -12.17 -8.60
N ASP A 171 -5.69 -12.28 -8.00
CA ASP A 171 -6.24 -13.57 -7.57
C ASP A 171 -6.68 -14.44 -8.74
N GLU A 172 -7.18 -13.84 -9.83
CA GLU A 172 -7.63 -14.56 -11.02
C GLU A 172 -6.46 -15.07 -11.88
N LEU A 173 -5.40 -14.27 -12.02
CA LEU A 173 -4.31 -14.59 -12.96
C LEU A 173 -3.10 -15.23 -12.30
N CYS A 174 -2.75 -14.84 -11.06
CA CYS A 174 -1.45 -15.17 -10.50
C CYS A 174 -1.47 -16.48 -9.71
N SER A 175 -0.49 -17.33 -9.97
CA SER A 175 -0.25 -18.55 -9.19
C SER A 175 0.70 -18.35 -8.02
N GLN A 176 1.39 -17.22 -7.98
CA GLN A 176 2.28 -16.78 -6.91
C GLN A 176 2.43 -15.25 -6.92
N CYS A 177 2.82 -14.67 -5.79
CA CYS A 177 3.07 -13.24 -5.66
C CYS A 177 4.45 -12.97 -5.06
N LEU A 178 5.18 -12.03 -5.65
CA LEU A 178 6.44 -11.49 -5.14
C LEU A 178 6.16 -10.19 -4.39
N PHE A 179 6.38 -10.19 -3.08
CA PHE A 179 6.25 -9.02 -2.23
C PHE A 179 7.57 -8.27 -2.21
N VAL A 180 7.57 -7.02 -2.67
CA VAL A 180 8.75 -6.14 -2.74
C VAL A 180 8.59 -5.04 -1.69
N ALA A 181 9.55 -4.96 -0.75
CA ALA A 181 9.58 -3.97 0.31
C ALA A 181 11.03 -3.64 0.68
N ASP A 182 11.35 -2.36 0.81
CA ASP A 182 12.68 -1.85 1.20
C ASP A 182 13.83 -2.48 0.36
N GLY A 183 13.62 -2.59 -0.94
CA GLY A 183 14.58 -3.17 -1.88
C GLY A 183 14.72 -4.70 -1.81
N ALA A 184 14.08 -5.38 -0.85
CA ALA A 184 14.06 -6.84 -0.73
C ALA A 184 12.78 -7.42 -1.34
N ALA A 185 12.83 -8.71 -1.71
CA ALA A 185 11.68 -9.39 -2.30
C ALA A 185 11.46 -10.77 -1.67
N THR A 186 10.20 -11.13 -1.46
CA THR A 186 9.80 -12.42 -0.87
C THR A 186 8.70 -13.04 -1.72
N MET A 187 8.95 -14.22 -2.27
CA MET A 187 7.96 -14.99 -3.06
C MET A 187 7.02 -15.74 -2.13
N ARG A 188 5.70 -15.70 -2.43
CA ARG A 188 4.66 -16.48 -1.75
C ARG A 188 3.76 -17.16 -2.76
N PRO A 189 3.35 -18.41 -2.52
CA PRO A 189 2.44 -19.12 -3.40
C PRO A 189 1.01 -18.58 -3.33
N GLY A 190 0.27 -18.77 -4.41
CA GLY A 190 -1.13 -18.38 -4.53
C GLY A 190 -1.33 -16.96 -5.08
N GLY A 191 -2.58 -16.59 -5.35
CA GLY A 191 -2.98 -15.24 -5.67
C GLY A 191 -2.77 -14.29 -4.48
N TYR A 192 -3.11 -13.02 -4.68
CA TYR A 192 -2.85 -11.99 -3.67
C TYR A 192 -3.50 -12.28 -2.31
N SER A 193 -4.77 -12.67 -2.30
CA SER A 193 -5.52 -12.94 -1.06
C SER A 193 -4.88 -14.04 -0.22
N GLN A 194 -4.45 -15.13 -0.85
CA GLN A 194 -3.77 -16.22 -0.18
C GLN A 194 -2.38 -15.81 0.31
N ALA A 195 -1.59 -15.18 -0.55
CA ALA A 195 -0.23 -14.74 -0.25
C ALA A 195 -0.21 -13.64 0.83
N SER A 196 -1.17 -12.71 0.82
CA SER A 196 -1.34 -11.67 1.84
C SER A 196 -1.74 -12.26 3.19
N SER A 197 -2.65 -13.24 3.20
CA SER A 197 -3.03 -13.97 4.42
C SER A 197 -1.83 -14.68 5.05
N GLN A 198 -1.00 -15.33 4.24
CA GLN A 198 0.25 -15.93 4.70
C GLN A 198 1.21 -14.89 5.27
N ALA A 199 1.41 -13.77 4.56
CA ALA A 199 2.24 -12.66 5.05
C ALA A 199 1.75 -12.11 6.40
N ALA A 200 0.44 -11.99 6.59
CA ALA A 200 -0.15 -11.57 7.86
C ALA A 200 0.12 -12.56 9.00
N LEU A 201 0.03 -13.87 8.74
CA LEU A 201 0.37 -14.91 9.71
C LEU A 201 1.86 -14.90 10.09
N GLU A 202 2.76 -14.81 9.11
CA GLU A 202 4.20 -14.69 9.30
C GLU A 202 4.54 -13.46 10.15
N ARG A 203 3.92 -12.31 9.83
CA ARG A 203 4.08 -11.07 10.58
C ARG A 203 3.60 -11.21 12.02
N SER A 204 2.40 -11.77 12.25
CA SER A 204 1.87 -11.98 13.59
C SER A 204 2.78 -12.88 14.43
N SER A 205 3.38 -13.90 13.82
CA SER A 205 4.36 -14.77 14.48
C SER A 205 5.65 -14.02 14.82
N THR A 206 6.14 -13.17 13.92
CA THR A 206 7.32 -12.32 14.13
C THR A 206 7.11 -11.30 15.26
N ILE A 207 5.91 -10.66 15.31
CA ILE A 207 5.54 -9.76 16.40
C ILE A 207 5.58 -10.50 17.75
N ARG A 208 4.95 -11.68 17.84
CA ARG A 208 4.96 -12.50 19.07
C ARG A 208 6.38 -12.90 19.47
N ALA A 209 7.21 -13.31 18.49
CA ALA A 209 8.61 -13.66 18.73
C ALA A 209 9.42 -12.45 19.24
N ARG A 210 9.20 -11.26 18.67
CA ARG A 210 9.83 -10.01 19.09
C ARG A 210 9.41 -9.61 20.50
N ASP A 211 8.13 -9.70 20.84
CA ASP A 211 7.62 -9.42 22.19
C ASP A 211 8.18 -10.40 23.22
N ALA A 212 8.31 -11.67 22.86
CA ALA A 212 8.97 -12.66 23.72
C ALA A 212 10.47 -12.36 23.91
N ALA A 213 11.17 -12.03 22.81
CA ALA A 213 12.59 -11.65 22.87
C ALA A 213 12.80 -10.36 23.68
N ARG A 214 11.90 -9.37 23.56
CA ARG A 214 11.94 -8.14 24.34
C ARG A 214 11.78 -8.42 25.85
N ARG A 215 10.78 -9.22 26.21
CA ARG A 215 10.56 -9.63 27.62
C ARG A 215 11.77 -10.37 28.19
N GLU A 216 12.35 -11.28 27.41
CA GLU A 216 13.56 -12.04 27.84
C GLU A 216 14.77 -11.11 27.98
N ARG A 217 15.01 -10.20 27.02
CA ARG A 217 16.07 -9.19 27.11
C ARG A 217 15.90 -8.32 28.36
N ASP A 218 14.66 -7.86 28.66
CA ASP A 218 14.41 -7.02 29.84
C ASP A 218 14.61 -7.80 31.17
N ARG A 219 14.33 -9.11 31.17
CA ARG A 219 14.64 -9.99 32.29
C ARG A 219 16.15 -10.12 32.51
N ILE A 220 16.88 -10.42 31.43
CA ILE A 220 18.35 -10.55 31.47
C ILE A 220 18.99 -9.21 31.86
N LYS A 221 18.51 -8.09 31.36
CA LYS A 221 19.00 -6.75 31.68
C LYS A 221 18.87 -6.45 33.17
N ARG A 222 17.73 -6.76 33.78
CA ARG A 222 17.53 -6.61 35.25
C ARG A 222 18.46 -7.49 36.05
N GLU A 223 18.68 -8.73 35.61
CA GLU A 223 19.59 -9.64 36.28
C GLU A 223 21.06 -9.23 36.10
N ALA A 224 21.47 -8.78 34.91
CA ALA A 224 22.81 -8.26 34.67
C ALA A 224 23.10 -7.03 35.55
N GLN A 225 22.13 -6.11 35.66
CA GLN A 225 22.25 -4.94 36.55
C GLN A 225 22.48 -5.36 38.00
N ARG A 226 21.67 -6.30 38.50
CA ARG A 226 21.83 -6.82 39.88
C ARG A 226 23.20 -7.43 40.08
N ARG A 227 23.68 -8.25 39.13
CA ARG A 227 25.01 -8.90 39.22
C ARG A 227 26.15 -7.90 39.15
N ARG A 228 25.98 -6.83 38.37
CA ARG A 228 26.97 -5.74 38.29
C ARG A 228 27.07 -4.97 39.61
N GLU A 229 25.93 -4.71 40.26
CA GLU A 229 25.90 -4.09 41.59
C GLU A 229 26.53 -4.99 42.67
N GLU A 230 26.25 -6.31 42.63
CA GLU A 230 26.87 -7.29 43.52
C GLU A 230 28.40 -7.33 43.32
N ALA A 231 28.86 -7.35 42.06
CA ALA A 231 30.30 -7.33 41.75
C ALA A 231 30.96 -6.03 42.20
N SER A 232 30.33 -4.89 41.97
CA SER A 232 30.82 -3.56 42.42
C SER A 232 30.92 -3.48 43.96
N ARG A 233 29.93 -4.03 44.68
CA ARG A 233 29.94 -4.09 46.14
C ARG A 233 31.08 -5.02 46.68
N ALA A 234 31.33 -6.12 45.95
CA ALA A 234 32.44 -7.03 46.28
C ALA A 234 33.80 -6.36 46.05
N ASP A 235 33.97 -5.62 44.94
CA ASP A 235 35.19 -4.85 44.67
C ASP A 235 35.39 -3.68 45.65
N GLY A 236 34.32 -3.01 46.08
CA GLY A 236 34.37 -1.98 47.12
C GLY A 236 34.90 -2.52 48.46
N LYS A 237 34.58 -3.76 48.80
CA LYS A 237 35.10 -4.45 50.00
C LYS A 237 36.61 -4.79 49.91
N ARG A 238 37.17 -4.84 48.70
CA ARG A 238 38.62 -5.03 48.44
C ARG A 238 39.44 -3.76 48.58
N SER A 239 38.79 -2.59 48.47
CA SER A 239 39.46 -1.30 48.52
C SER A 239 40.04 -1.05 49.93
N LEU A 240 41.33 -0.63 50.02
CA LEU A 240 41.97 -0.21 51.25
C LEU A 240 41.58 1.22 51.67
N ARG A 241 40.73 1.93 50.89
CA ARG A 241 40.28 3.28 51.27
C ARG A 241 39.46 3.20 52.56
N GLY A 242 40.02 3.74 53.64
CA GLY A 242 39.38 3.80 54.97
C GLY A 242 39.85 2.80 55.99
N VAL A 243 40.78 1.85 55.68
CA VAL A 243 41.34 0.95 56.65
C VAL A 243 42.62 1.56 57.29
N GLY A 244 42.62 1.81 58.58
CA GLY A 244 43.71 2.40 59.26
C GLY A 244 45.00 1.53 59.16
N LYS A 245 46.19 2.15 59.11
CA LYS A 245 47.47 1.46 58.93
C LYS A 245 47.77 0.42 60.01
N ARG A 246 47.09 0.43 61.17
CA ARG A 246 47.29 -0.43 62.33
C ARG A 246 46.21 -1.50 62.56
N ASP A 247 45.19 -1.61 61.67
CA ASP A 247 44.07 -2.59 61.79
C ASP A 247 44.49 -3.95 61.15
N SER A 248 45.14 -4.83 61.89
CA SER A 248 45.58 -6.16 61.40
C SER A 248 44.42 -7.09 61.10
N ASP A 249 43.37 -7.07 61.94
CA ASP A 249 42.21 -7.95 61.83
C ASP A 249 41.38 -7.69 60.56
N ALA A 250 41.28 -6.44 60.18
CA ALA A 250 40.59 -6.05 58.89
C ALA A 250 41.41 -6.48 57.66
N ARG A 251 42.76 -6.49 57.77
CA ARG A 251 43.68 -6.96 56.72
C ARG A 251 43.65 -8.47 56.56
N ASP A 252 43.63 -9.24 57.68
CA ASP A 252 43.60 -10.69 57.64
C ASP A 252 42.27 -11.24 57.14
N ARG A 253 41.13 -10.65 57.51
CA ARG A 253 39.79 -10.97 56.89
C ARG A 253 39.79 -10.75 55.42
N ARG A 254 40.41 -9.70 54.93
CA ARG A 254 40.52 -9.38 53.52
C ARG A 254 41.44 -10.37 52.78
N ASN A 255 42.58 -10.69 53.29
CA ASN A 255 43.49 -11.69 52.72
C ASN A 255 42.82 -13.05 52.60
N LEU A 256 42.00 -13.43 53.57
CA LEU A 256 41.19 -14.64 53.54
C LEU A 256 40.16 -14.62 52.47
N ALA A 257 39.52 -13.43 52.19
CA ALA A 257 38.56 -13.26 51.13
C ALA A 257 39.21 -13.33 49.71
N ILE A 258 40.45 -12.85 49.58
CA ILE A 258 41.23 -12.96 48.34
C ILE A 258 41.62 -14.40 48.05
N VAL A 259 42.08 -15.13 49.10
CA VAL A 259 42.52 -16.53 48.98
C VAL A 259 41.38 -17.50 48.72
N THR A 260 40.18 -17.24 49.22
CA THR A 260 39.00 -18.08 48.97
C THR A 260 38.39 -17.93 47.57
N GLY A 261 38.83 -16.98 46.74
CA GLY A 261 38.41 -16.82 45.34
C GLY A 261 36.93 -16.52 45.14
N LYS A 262 36.11 -16.39 46.20
CA LYS A 262 34.65 -16.12 46.13
C LYS A 262 34.32 -14.83 45.40
N ASP A 263 35.18 -13.83 45.46
CA ASP A 263 34.97 -12.54 44.80
C ASP A 263 35.26 -12.57 43.30
N GLY A 264 36.15 -13.47 42.83
CA GLY A 264 36.37 -13.70 41.40
C GLY A 264 35.16 -14.34 40.69
N GLN A 265 34.30 -15.02 41.46
CA GLN A 265 33.07 -15.59 40.93
C GLN A 265 32.02 -14.50 40.56
N ALA A 266 31.89 -13.43 41.37
CA ALA A 266 30.96 -12.35 41.12
C ALA A 266 31.30 -11.60 39.81
N GLY A 267 32.61 -11.30 39.57
CA GLY A 267 33.08 -10.70 38.33
C GLY A 267 32.83 -11.59 37.10
N ARG A 268 33.12 -12.90 37.19
CA ARG A 268 32.87 -13.85 36.10
C ARG A 268 31.37 -13.98 35.78
N LEU A 269 30.50 -13.98 36.81
CA LEU A 269 29.06 -14.02 36.65
C LEU A 269 28.53 -12.73 35.98
N SER A 270 29.04 -11.54 36.34
CA SER A 270 28.72 -10.28 35.71
C SER A 270 29.10 -10.30 34.24
N SER A 271 30.34 -10.66 33.88
CA SER A 271 30.77 -10.76 32.47
C SER A 271 29.94 -11.77 31.65
N ARG A 272 29.57 -12.89 32.25
CA ARG A 272 28.72 -13.89 31.61
C ARG A 272 27.32 -13.36 31.35
N MET A 273 26.75 -12.56 32.24
CA MET A 273 25.46 -11.92 32.07
C MET A 273 25.50 -10.82 31.02
N GLU A 274 26.60 -10.06 30.91
CA GLU A 274 26.81 -9.07 29.85
C GLU A 274 26.83 -9.72 28.46
N GLY A 275 27.54 -10.85 28.30
CA GLY A 275 27.53 -11.61 27.05
C GLY A 275 26.14 -12.14 26.69
N ARG A 276 25.36 -12.60 27.68
CA ARG A 276 23.96 -13.00 27.45
C ARG A 276 23.07 -11.82 27.05
N LEU A 277 23.28 -10.64 27.63
CA LEU A 277 22.55 -9.44 27.26
C LEU A 277 22.83 -9.02 25.82
N GLN A 278 24.13 -9.02 25.43
CA GLN A 278 24.53 -8.74 24.05
C GLN A 278 23.87 -9.71 23.04
N SER A 279 23.85 -11.01 23.39
CA SER A 279 23.18 -12.01 22.53
C SER A 279 21.65 -11.80 22.43
N ALA A 280 21.03 -11.38 23.55
CA ALA A 280 19.60 -11.09 23.59
C ALA A 280 19.26 -9.80 22.78
N ASP A 281 20.12 -8.78 22.86
CA ASP A 281 19.98 -7.54 22.07
C ASP A 281 20.17 -7.84 20.58
N ALA A 282 21.16 -8.64 20.19
CA ALA A 282 21.38 -9.08 18.83
C ALA A 282 20.18 -9.87 18.28
N ARG A 283 19.60 -10.77 19.09
CA ARG A 283 18.38 -11.50 18.71
C ARG A 283 17.17 -10.58 18.53
N LEU A 284 17.01 -9.59 19.40
CA LEU A 284 15.90 -8.62 19.28
C LEU A 284 16.06 -7.74 18.03
N SER A 285 17.28 -7.29 17.72
CA SER A 285 17.55 -6.46 16.54
C SER A 285 17.41 -7.23 15.22
N ALA A 286 17.62 -8.55 15.22
CA ALA A 286 17.39 -9.41 14.05
C ALA A 286 15.90 -9.57 13.71
N LEU A 287 14.99 -9.34 14.67
CA LEU A 287 13.54 -9.43 14.47
C LEU A 287 13.00 -8.07 14.02
N ARG A 288 13.15 -7.76 12.71
CA ARG A 288 12.53 -6.57 12.12
C ARG A 288 11.03 -6.80 11.97
N VAL A 289 10.24 -5.84 12.40
CA VAL A 289 8.79 -5.80 12.23
C VAL A 289 8.46 -4.42 11.70
N GLU A 290 7.86 -4.35 10.52
CA GLU A 290 7.28 -3.11 10.03
C GLU A 290 6.27 -2.57 11.02
N LYS A 291 6.35 -1.28 11.31
CA LYS A 291 5.37 -0.62 12.17
C LYS A 291 4.09 -0.41 11.37
N ARG A 292 3.04 -1.18 11.65
CA ARG A 292 1.67 -0.83 11.29
C ARG A 292 0.94 -0.37 12.53
N TYR A 293 0.17 0.67 12.40
CA TYR A 293 -0.56 1.27 13.51
C TYR A 293 -2.01 0.79 13.44
N ASP A 294 -2.42 -0.09 14.35
CA ASP A 294 -3.80 -0.65 14.43
C ASP A 294 -4.66 0.13 15.45
N ALA A 295 -4.51 1.46 15.53
CA ALA A 295 -5.32 2.26 16.43
C ALA A 295 -6.65 2.66 15.77
N ASN A 296 -7.73 2.78 16.56
CA ASN A 296 -9.02 3.25 16.07
C ASN A 296 -8.98 4.77 15.82
N VAL A 297 -8.99 5.17 14.56
CA VAL A 297 -8.87 6.58 14.12
C VAL A 297 -10.12 7.39 14.44
N TRP A 298 -11.28 6.73 14.47
CA TRP A 298 -12.59 7.38 14.65
C TRP A 298 -13.05 7.49 16.10
N LEU A 299 -12.14 7.42 17.09
CA LEU A 299 -12.48 7.42 18.51
C LEU A 299 -13.38 8.59 18.96
N ASP A 300 -13.21 9.76 18.34
CA ASP A 300 -13.97 10.97 18.67
C ASP A 300 -15.13 11.24 17.69
N ALA A 301 -15.35 10.38 16.67
CA ALA A 301 -16.43 10.54 15.72
C ALA A 301 -17.72 9.88 16.24
N ALA A 302 -18.85 10.54 16.02
CA ALA A 302 -20.17 10.03 16.37
C ALA A 302 -21.15 10.31 15.22
N PRO A 303 -22.18 9.46 15.04
CA PRO A 303 -23.22 9.73 14.06
C PRO A 303 -23.89 11.09 14.32
N SER A 304 -24.33 11.74 13.25
CA SER A 304 -25.13 12.97 13.39
C SER A 304 -26.37 12.72 14.25
N ARG A 305 -26.76 13.72 15.03
CA ARG A 305 -28.03 13.69 15.78
C ARG A 305 -29.25 13.74 14.86
N ARG A 306 -29.09 14.21 13.62
CA ARG A 306 -30.13 14.20 12.61
C ARG A 306 -30.21 12.79 12.01
N LYS A 307 -31.40 12.20 11.99
CA LYS A 307 -31.62 10.87 11.39
C LYS A 307 -31.38 10.86 9.88
N VAL A 308 -31.61 11.99 9.19
CA VAL A 308 -31.37 12.18 7.76
C VAL A 308 -30.46 13.38 7.60
N ILE A 309 -29.29 13.17 6.99
CA ILE A 309 -28.28 14.19 6.70
C ILE A 309 -28.59 14.91 5.40
N TYR A 310 -29.01 14.17 4.40
CA TYR A 310 -29.33 14.67 3.05
C TYR A 310 -30.61 14.06 2.53
N ARG A 311 -31.42 14.88 1.84
CA ARG A 311 -32.56 14.44 1.07
C ARG A 311 -32.68 15.29 -0.19
N ALA A 312 -32.84 14.64 -1.33
CA ALA A 312 -33.15 15.28 -2.59
C ALA A 312 -34.45 14.73 -3.15
N ASP A 313 -35.27 15.61 -3.67
CA ASP A 313 -36.41 15.24 -4.53
C ASP A 313 -35.87 14.73 -5.88
N PRO A 314 -36.68 13.98 -6.64
CA PRO A 314 -36.29 13.54 -7.97
C PRO A 314 -35.80 14.71 -8.83
N MET A 315 -34.64 14.53 -9.48
CA MET A 315 -34.02 15.58 -10.30
C MET A 315 -33.36 14.98 -11.55
N ASP A 316 -33.22 15.80 -12.57
CA ASP A 316 -32.49 15.49 -13.79
C ASP A 316 -31.18 16.29 -13.81
N LEU A 317 -30.05 15.60 -13.94
CA LEU A 317 -28.72 16.20 -14.03
C LEU A 317 -28.24 16.13 -15.50
N SER A 318 -27.84 17.25 -16.04
CA SER A 318 -27.31 17.31 -17.42
C SER A 318 -25.85 16.83 -17.47
N LEU A 319 -25.57 15.89 -18.39
CA LEU A 319 -24.25 15.35 -18.69
C LEU A 319 -23.88 15.62 -20.15
N GLY A 320 -23.79 16.88 -20.52
CA GLY A 320 -23.68 17.31 -21.92
C GLY A 320 -25.00 17.08 -22.68
N GLU A 321 -24.99 16.18 -23.67
CA GLU A 321 -26.19 15.82 -24.46
C GLU A 321 -27.06 14.75 -23.79
N VAL A 322 -26.60 14.11 -22.75
CA VAL A 322 -27.28 13.01 -22.01
C VAL A 322 -27.75 13.49 -20.66
N VAL A 323 -28.82 12.93 -20.13
CA VAL A 323 -29.41 13.26 -18.85
C VAL A 323 -29.25 12.09 -17.89
N LEU A 324 -28.84 12.37 -16.63
CA LEU A 324 -28.90 11.44 -15.53
C LEU A 324 -30.16 11.68 -14.72
N ARG A 325 -31.09 10.73 -14.73
CA ARG A 325 -32.30 10.73 -13.91
C ARG A 325 -32.00 10.23 -12.52
N VAL A 326 -32.21 11.09 -11.56
CA VAL A 326 -31.97 10.81 -10.15
C VAL A 326 -33.33 10.69 -9.45
N PRO A 327 -33.67 9.54 -8.85
CA PRO A 327 -34.88 9.38 -8.06
C PRO A 327 -34.76 10.17 -6.75
N MET A 328 -35.79 10.10 -5.91
CA MET A 328 -35.66 10.62 -4.55
C MET A 328 -34.53 9.89 -3.82
N LEU A 329 -33.53 10.64 -3.37
CA LEU A 329 -32.40 10.13 -2.62
C LEU A 329 -32.43 10.64 -1.17
N HIS A 330 -31.97 9.81 -0.25
CA HIS A 330 -31.70 10.24 1.11
C HIS A 330 -30.42 9.56 1.65
N ILE A 331 -29.74 10.24 2.55
CA ILE A 331 -28.59 9.72 3.30
C ILE A 331 -28.92 9.83 4.77
N GLY A 332 -29.05 8.69 5.43
CA GLY A 332 -29.21 8.59 6.89
C GLY A 332 -27.88 8.88 7.61
N ASN A 333 -27.95 9.02 8.91
CA ASN A 333 -26.75 9.39 9.71
C ASN A 333 -25.74 8.26 9.95
N THR A 334 -26.08 7.06 9.55
CA THR A 334 -25.21 5.87 9.65
C THR A 334 -25.17 5.08 8.35
N ASP A 335 -25.76 5.62 7.26
CA ASP A 335 -25.80 4.91 5.98
C ASP A 335 -24.42 4.89 5.36
N HIS A 336 -23.97 3.72 4.97
CA HIS A 336 -22.78 3.53 4.16
C HIS A 336 -23.20 3.17 2.76
N ILE A 337 -23.04 4.11 1.83
CA ILE A 337 -23.57 4.03 0.47
C ILE A 337 -22.42 3.91 -0.52
N GLY A 338 -22.44 2.86 -1.34
CA GLY A 338 -21.56 2.68 -2.50
C GLY A 338 -22.23 3.17 -3.78
N LEU A 339 -21.65 4.15 -4.48
CA LEU A 339 -22.11 4.61 -5.78
C LEU A 339 -21.28 3.95 -6.88
N VAL A 340 -21.90 3.07 -7.66
CA VAL A 340 -21.25 2.28 -8.71
C VAL A 340 -21.84 2.58 -10.09
N GLY A 341 -21.05 2.42 -11.14
CA GLY A 341 -21.46 2.63 -12.54
C GLY A 341 -20.26 2.79 -13.45
N ASP A 342 -20.45 2.66 -14.76
CA ASP A 342 -19.38 2.79 -15.75
C ASP A 342 -18.76 4.20 -15.78
N ASN A 343 -17.60 4.35 -16.42
CA ASN A 343 -16.97 5.66 -16.61
C ASN A 343 -17.86 6.57 -17.48
N GLY A 344 -17.92 7.86 -17.12
CA GLY A 344 -18.73 8.84 -17.86
C GLY A 344 -20.24 8.81 -17.59
N THR A 345 -20.74 7.95 -16.67
CA THR A 345 -22.18 7.87 -16.35
C THR A 345 -22.67 8.97 -15.40
N GLY A 346 -21.78 9.86 -14.94
CA GLY A 346 -22.16 11.01 -14.11
C GLY A 346 -22.03 10.81 -12.61
N LYS A 347 -21.28 9.79 -12.14
CA LYS A 347 -21.00 9.55 -10.70
C LYS A 347 -20.50 10.81 -10.00
N THR A 348 -19.42 11.40 -10.49
CA THR A 348 -18.83 12.64 -9.93
C THR A 348 -19.79 13.83 -10.00
N THR A 349 -20.62 13.93 -11.06
CA THR A 349 -21.65 14.99 -11.19
C THR A 349 -22.71 14.84 -10.11
N LEU A 350 -23.18 13.61 -9.88
CA LEU A 350 -24.13 13.31 -8.79
C LEU A 350 -23.53 13.62 -7.42
N VAL A 351 -22.30 13.20 -7.17
CA VAL A 351 -21.59 13.51 -5.91
C VAL A 351 -21.50 15.02 -5.68
N LYS A 352 -21.08 15.79 -6.70
CA LYS A 352 -21.00 17.26 -6.61
C LYS A 352 -22.37 17.90 -6.33
N ALA A 353 -23.43 17.39 -6.97
CA ALA A 353 -24.79 17.86 -6.71
C ALA A 353 -25.24 17.57 -5.27
N ILE A 354 -24.92 16.38 -4.74
CA ILE A 354 -25.20 16.02 -3.35
C ILE A 354 -24.45 16.94 -2.39
N VAL A 355 -23.12 17.10 -2.60
CA VAL A 355 -22.27 17.95 -1.74
C VAL A 355 -22.76 19.41 -1.75
N ALA A 356 -23.13 19.94 -2.92
CA ALA A 356 -23.68 21.29 -3.05
C ALA A 356 -25.06 21.46 -2.40
N GLY A 357 -25.86 20.39 -2.33
CA GLY A 357 -27.18 20.37 -1.70
C GLY A 357 -27.18 20.05 -0.21
N LEU A 358 -26.02 19.86 0.43
CA LEU A 358 -25.95 19.61 1.86
C LEU A 358 -26.37 20.86 2.65
N PRO A 359 -27.08 20.71 3.78
CA PRO A 359 -27.36 21.81 4.70
C PRO A 359 -26.04 22.48 5.18
N GLU A 360 -26.02 23.83 5.24
CA GLU A 360 -24.83 24.62 5.60
C GLU A 360 -24.15 24.22 6.90
N ASN A 361 -24.91 23.66 7.85
CA ASN A 361 -24.40 23.23 9.16
C ASN A 361 -24.05 21.72 9.21
N THR A 362 -23.90 21.06 8.07
CA THR A 362 -23.45 19.66 8.00
C THR A 362 -21.92 19.64 7.89
N ARG A 363 -21.28 18.98 8.84
CA ARG A 363 -19.83 18.75 8.80
C ARG A 363 -19.55 17.60 7.82
N ALA A 364 -19.36 17.94 6.55
CA ALA A 364 -19.06 16.97 5.51
C ALA A 364 -17.57 17.05 5.12
N LEU A 365 -16.94 15.90 4.97
CA LEU A 365 -15.61 15.77 4.38
C LEU A 365 -15.79 15.25 2.95
N TYR A 366 -15.41 16.06 1.97
CA TYR A 366 -15.37 15.64 0.57
C TYR A 366 -13.94 15.50 0.08
N ILE A 367 -13.60 14.30 -0.41
CA ILE A 367 -12.31 14.01 -1.04
C ILE A 367 -12.57 13.69 -2.51
N PRO A 368 -12.20 14.59 -3.42
CA PRO A 368 -12.41 14.43 -4.86
C PRO A 368 -11.45 13.39 -5.46
N GLN A 369 -11.78 12.91 -6.63
CA GLN A 369 -10.93 11.99 -7.41
C GLN A 369 -9.55 12.57 -7.66
N GLU A 370 -9.46 13.85 -8.02
CA GLU A 370 -8.22 14.60 -8.16
C GLU A 370 -8.36 15.94 -7.44
N PRO A 371 -7.62 16.15 -6.34
CA PRO A 371 -7.57 17.44 -5.68
C PRO A 371 -6.94 18.48 -6.60
N ASP A 372 -7.58 19.65 -6.73
CA ASP A 372 -7.03 20.77 -7.45
C ASP A 372 -5.82 21.40 -6.70
N GLU A 373 -5.07 22.24 -7.40
CA GLU A 373 -3.87 22.86 -6.85
C GLU A 373 -4.15 23.74 -5.61
N GLN A 374 -5.33 24.37 -5.55
CA GLN A 374 -5.73 25.18 -4.40
C GLN A 374 -6.03 24.29 -3.19
N GLN A 375 -6.71 23.18 -3.38
CA GLN A 375 -7.00 22.18 -2.32
C GLN A 375 -5.70 21.59 -1.77
N ARG A 376 -4.74 21.27 -2.64
CA ARG A 376 -3.41 20.77 -2.26
C ARG A 376 -2.66 21.76 -1.40
N ARG A 377 -2.57 23.03 -1.84
CA ARG A 377 -1.93 24.10 -1.08
C ARG A 377 -2.60 24.35 0.26
N THR A 378 -3.93 24.35 0.29
CA THR A 378 -4.70 24.55 1.51
C THR A 378 -4.44 23.41 2.50
N ALA A 379 -4.41 22.14 2.07
CA ALA A 379 -4.13 21.01 2.94
C ALA A 379 -2.72 21.11 3.55
N LEU A 380 -1.70 21.44 2.75
CA LEU A 380 -0.33 21.61 3.24
C LEU A 380 -0.18 22.81 4.19
N ALA A 381 -0.83 23.92 3.90
CA ALA A 381 -0.85 25.09 4.79
C ALA A 381 -1.53 24.74 6.12
N THR A 382 -2.70 24.08 6.07
CA THR A 382 -3.41 23.63 7.27
C THR A 382 -2.53 22.73 8.13
N LEU A 383 -1.82 21.76 7.55
CA LEU A 383 -0.90 20.89 8.29
C LEU A 383 0.20 21.68 9.02
N ARG A 384 0.76 22.72 8.38
CA ARG A 384 1.81 23.56 8.95
C ARG A 384 1.30 24.42 10.12
N ASP A 385 0.06 24.88 10.05
CA ASP A 385 -0.57 25.77 11.04
C ASP A 385 -1.15 25.02 12.25
N LEU A 386 -1.21 23.67 12.21
CA LEU A 386 -1.69 22.88 13.33
C LEU A 386 -0.75 22.97 14.54
N SER A 387 -1.35 22.95 15.74
CA SER A 387 -0.59 22.74 16.98
C SER A 387 0.07 21.34 16.97
N ASP A 388 1.18 21.19 17.73
CA ASP A 388 1.95 19.93 17.76
C ASP A 388 1.09 18.70 18.08
N VAL A 389 0.12 18.84 19.00
CA VAL A 389 -0.80 17.75 19.36
C VAL A 389 -1.70 17.34 18.19
N ARG A 390 -2.30 18.31 17.51
CA ARG A 390 -3.16 18.05 16.33
C ARG A 390 -2.35 17.52 15.16
N ARG A 391 -1.17 18.10 14.92
CA ARG A 391 -0.22 17.63 13.90
C ARG A 391 0.19 16.18 14.17
N GLY A 392 0.51 15.83 15.40
CA GLY A 392 0.84 14.45 15.79
C GLY A 392 -0.31 13.45 15.50
N ARG A 393 -1.58 13.87 15.69
CA ARG A 393 -2.74 13.05 15.32
C ARG A 393 -2.82 12.84 13.80
N VAL A 394 -2.64 13.89 13.00
CA VAL A 394 -2.63 13.78 11.52
C VAL A 394 -1.54 12.83 11.06
N LEU A 395 -0.31 13.01 11.54
CA LEU A 395 0.83 12.16 11.18
C LEU A 395 0.61 10.70 11.61
N SER A 396 0.01 10.49 12.78
CA SER A 396 -0.38 9.14 13.22
C SER A 396 -1.41 8.51 12.27
N THR A 397 -2.40 9.27 11.80
CA THR A 397 -3.41 8.79 10.84
C THR A 397 -2.78 8.46 9.48
N ILE A 398 -1.84 9.31 9.00
CA ILE A 398 -1.09 9.05 7.77
C ILE A 398 -0.28 7.75 7.87
N ALA A 399 0.38 7.52 9.01
CA ALA A 399 1.11 6.28 9.28
C ALA A 399 0.17 5.05 9.31
N GLN A 400 -1.05 5.21 9.85
CA GLN A 400 -2.07 4.15 9.84
C GLN A 400 -2.60 3.85 8.43
N LEU A 401 -2.55 4.81 7.53
CA LEU A 401 -2.86 4.66 6.11
C LEU A 401 -1.66 4.16 5.28
N ASN A 402 -0.68 3.55 5.93
CA ASN A 402 0.52 2.98 5.31
C ASN A 402 1.32 4.00 4.50
N SER A 403 1.58 5.18 5.08
CA SER A 403 2.47 6.21 4.50
C SER A 403 3.47 6.70 5.52
N ASP A 404 4.63 7.06 5.03
CA ASP A 404 5.67 7.69 5.84
C ASP A 404 5.28 9.15 6.16
N PRO A 405 5.06 9.50 7.44
CA PRO A 405 4.73 10.86 7.82
C PRO A 405 5.81 11.90 7.48
N ASP A 406 7.08 11.49 7.46
CA ASP A 406 8.20 12.40 7.21
C ASP A 406 8.19 12.91 5.77
N ARG A 407 7.83 12.06 4.80
CA ARG A 407 7.67 12.48 3.38
C ARG A 407 6.60 13.55 3.20
N VAL A 408 5.51 13.49 3.97
CA VAL A 408 4.44 14.49 3.90
C VAL A 408 4.87 15.81 4.54
N LEU A 409 5.75 15.77 5.53
CA LEU A 409 6.29 16.97 6.20
C LEU A 409 7.33 17.70 5.35
N GLU A 410 8.13 17.00 4.56
CA GLU A 410 9.14 17.58 3.68
C GLU A 410 8.52 18.42 2.54
N GLY A 411 7.30 18.13 2.13
CA GLY A 411 6.36 19.08 1.49
C GLY A 411 6.58 19.45 0.02
N ASP A 412 7.71 19.13 -0.58
CA ASP A 412 8.03 19.66 -1.92
C ASP A 412 7.50 18.77 -3.07
N GLU A 413 7.26 17.46 -2.84
CA GLU A 413 6.72 16.54 -3.84
C GLU A 413 5.80 15.46 -3.21
N VAL A 414 4.65 15.90 -2.67
CA VAL A 414 3.65 14.95 -2.16
C VAL A 414 2.91 14.28 -3.31
N SER A 415 2.98 12.96 -3.39
CA SER A 415 2.27 12.19 -4.41
C SER A 415 0.75 12.34 -4.31
N PRO A 416 -0.01 12.11 -5.42
CA PRO A 416 -1.47 12.20 -5.38
C PRO A 416 -2.11 11.29 -4.30
N GLY A 417 -1.57 10.09 -4.09
CA GLY A 417 -2.03 9.17 -3.05
C GLY A 417 -1.76 9.68 -1.63
N GLU A 418 -0.56 10.21 -1.37
CA GLU A 418 -0.22 10.82 -0.08
C GLU A 418 -1.04 12.08 0.20
N MET A 419 -1.32 12.90 -0.82
CA MET A 419 -2.17 14.07 -0.68
C MET A 419 -3.59 13.71 -0.24
N ARG A 420 -4.19 12.65 -0.81
CA ARG A 420 -5.51 12.16 -0.38
C ARG A 420 -5.49 11.67 1.06
N LYS A 421 -4.45 10.94 1.46
CA LYS A 421 -4.28 10.48 2.83
C LYS A 421 -4.15 11.66 3.80
N LEU A 422 -3.41 12.71 3.41
CA LEU A 422 -3.32 13.95 4.18
C LEU A 422 -4.69 14.64 4.32
N MET A 423 -5.43 14.80 3.21
CA MET A 423 -6.76 15.41 3.25
C MET A 423 -7.72 14.62 4.13
N LEU A 424 -7.69 13.28 4.05
CA LEU A 424 -8.48 12.41 4.92
C LEU A 424 -8.08 12.57 6.38
N ALA A 425 -6.77 12.57 6.69
CA ALA A 425 -6.26 12.73 8.04
C ALA A 425 -6.62 14.10 8.65
N LEU A 426 -6.57 15.17 7.86
CA LEU A 426 -7.00 16.52 8.28
C LEU A 426 -8.52 16.55 8.52
N GLY A 427 -9.31 15.97 7.60
CA GLY A 427 -10.76 15.96 7.71
C GLY A 427 -11.27 15.19 8.92
N ILE A 428 -10.61 14.11 9.30
CA ILE A 428 -10.94 13.31 10.51
C ILE A 428 -10.87 14.15 11.78
N LEU A 429 -9.94 15.10 11.86
CA LEU A 429 -9.83 15.99 13.04
C LEU A 429 -11.08 16.82 13.32
N GLU A 430 -11.87 17.09 12.29
CA GLU A 430 -13.11 17.88 12.40
C GLU A 430 -14.34 17.03 12.75
N SER A 431 -14.14 15.72 12.99
CA SER A 431 -15.19 14.76 13.31
C SER A 431 -16.40 14.89 12.36
N PRO A 432 -16.23 14.60 11.06
CA PRO A 432 -17.27 14.79 10.06
C PRO A 432 -18.50 13.94 10.38
N GLU A 433 -19.69 14.37 9.96
CA GLU A 433 -20.94 13.62 10.05
C GLU A 433 -21.19 12.79 8.80
N LEU A 434 -20.64 13.26 7.67
CA LEU A 434 -20.66 12.59 6.37
C LEU A 434 -19.27 12.61 5.76
N VAL A 435 -18.80 11.46 5.31
CA VAL A 435 -17.59 11.34 4.48
C VAL A 435 -18.02 11.00 3.06
N VAL A 436 -17.55 11.77 2.10
CA VAL A 436 -17.78 11.56 0.67
C VAL A 436 -16.43 11.37 0.00
N MET A 437 -16.23 10.24 -0.66
CA MET A 437 -14.98 9.93 -1.35
C MET A 437 -15.25 9.51 -2.79
N ASP A 438 -14.55 10.14 -3.73
CA ASP A 438 -14.66 9.84 -5.18
C ASP A 438 -13.37 9.13 -5.63
N GLU A 439 -13.48 7.83 -5.98
CA GLU A 439 -12.40 6.92 -6.41
C GLU A 439 -11.17 6.98 -5.49
N PRO A 440 -11.31 6.70 -4.19
CA PRO A 440 -10.22 6.89 -3.23
C PRO A 440 -9.05 5.92 -3.38
N THR A 441 -9.25 4.78 -4.04
CA THR A 441 -8.21 3.76 -4.24
C THR A 441 -7.23 4.09 -5.36
N ASN A 442 -7.56 5.03 -6.24
CA ASN A 442 -6.67 5.44 -7.32
C ASN A 442 -5.35 5.98 -6.76
N HIS A 443 -4.21 5.51 -7.29
CA HIS A 443 -2.85 5.83 -6.84
C HIS A 443 -2.49 5.35 -5.42
N LEU A 444 -3.33 4.55 -4.76
CA LEU A 444 -2.99 3.89 -3.51
C LEU A 444 -2.38 2.51 -3.81
N ASP A 445 -1.38 2.14 -3.03
CA ASP A 445 -0.90 0.75 -3.01
C ASP A 445 -1.87 -0.17 -2.24
N LEU A 446 -1.69 -1.48 -2.39
CA LEU A 446 -2.55 -2.47 -1.76
C LEU A 446 -2.60 -2.35 -0.23
N GLY A 447 -1.46 -2.07 0.40
CA GLY A 447 -1.40 -1.88 1.86
C GLY A 447 -2.19 -0.66 2.32
N SER A 448 -2.12 0.44 1.56
CA SER A 448 -2.90 1.66 1.79
C SER A 448 -4.39 1.46 1.55
N THR A 449 -4.75 0.71 0.50
CA THR A 449 -6.14 0.36 0.20
C THR A 449 -6.75 -0.49 1.30
N GLU A 450 -6.03 -1.49 1.82
CA GLU A 450 -6.47 -2.30 2.97
C GLU A 450 -6.60 -1.47 4.26
N ALA A 451 -5.70 -0.50 4.46
CA ALA A 451 -5.78 0.39 5.61
C ALA A 451 -6.99 1.33 5.51
N LEU A 452 -7.25 1.87 4.32
CA LEU A 452 -8.43 2.70 4.03
C LEU A 452 -9.73 1.90 4.22
N GLU A 453 -9.79 0.67 3.71
CA GLU A 453 -10.92 -0.24 3.87
C GLU A 453 -11.26 -0.45 5.35
N ARG A 454 -10.27 -0.80 6.18
CA ARG A 454 -10.46 -0.95 7.63
C ARG A 454 -10.93 0.33 8.30
N LEU A 455 -10.40 1.47 7.87
CA LEU A 455 -10.76 2.78 8.41
C LEU A 455 -12.20 3.15 8.06
N LEU A 456 -12.61 3.00 6.81
CA LEU A 456 -13.96 3.33 6.35
C LEU A 456 -15.01 2.37 6.91
N SER A 457 -14.72 1.07 6.99
CA SER A 457 -15.62 0.08 7.60
C SER A 457 -15.88 0.33 9.08
N ALA A 458 -14.93 0.96 9.79
CA ALA A 458 -15.08 1.32 11.20
C ALA A 458 -15.67 2.73 11.41
N TYR A 459 -16.00 3.45 10.34
CA TYR A 459 -16.55 4.81 10.45
C TYR A 459 -17.96 4.79 11.03
N PRO A 460 -18.26 5.55 12.11
CA PRO A 460 -19.57 5.49 12.77
C PRO A 460 -20.62 6.41 12.14
N GLY A 461 -20.24 7.35 11.28
CA GLY A 461 -21.14 8.31 10.62
C GLY A 461 -21.61 7.83 9.25
N ALA A 462 -22.15 8.74 8.44
CA ALA A 462 -22.56 8.43 7.07
C ALA A 462 -21.39 8.45 6.09
N LEU A 463 -21.38 7.50 5.14
CA LEU A 463 -20.39 7.35 4.10
C LEU A 463 -21.05 7.33 2.73
N LEU A 464 -20.54 8.13 1.78
CA LEU A 464 -20.84 8.01 0.35
C LEU A 464 -19.54 7.73 -0.39
N LEU A 465 -19.40 6.53 -0.91
CA LEU A 465 -18.20 6.02 -1.54
C LEU A 465 -18.44 5.77 -3.03
N VAL A 466 -17.70 6.45 -3.90
CA VAL A 466 -17.64 6.12 -5.32
C VAL A 466 -16.39 5.29 -5.54
N SER A 467 -16.52 4.08 -6.02
CA SER A 467 -15.35 3.25 -6.34
C SER A 467 -15.65 2.17 -7.37
N HIS A 468 -14.64 1.84 -8.17
CA HIS A 468 -14.61 0.65 -9.02
C HIS A 468 -14.00 -0.58 -8.32
N ASP A 469 -13.44 -0.41 -7.13
CA ASP A 469 -12.93 -1.49 -6.29
C ASP A 469 -14.09 -2.20 -5.58
N ALA A 470 -14.50 -3.35 -6.12
CA ALA A 470 -15.62 -4.12 -5.59
C ALA A 470 -15.36 -4.61 -4.15
N ALA A 471 -14.10 -4.93 -3.81
CA ALA A 471 -13.74 -5.38 -2.46
C ALA A 471 -13.91 -4.25 -1.44
N LEU A 472 -13.46 -3.03 -1.77
CA LEU A 472 -13.65 -1.86 -0.91
C LEU A 472 -15.14 -1.53 -0.74
N VAL A 473 -15.92 -1.51 -1.83
CA VAL A 473 -17.36 -1.25 -1.78
C VAL A 473 -18.05 -2.28 -0.90
N GLN A 474 -17.78 -3.57 -1.10
CA GLN A 474 -18.39 -4.66 -0.32
C GLN A 474 -18.01 -4.59 1.17
N ALA A 475 -16.78 -4.20 1.50
CA ALA A 475 -16.31 -4.15 2.87
C ALA A 475 -16.77 -2.90 3.63
N ALA A 476 -16.97 -1.77 2.95
CA ALA A 476 -17.21 -0.47 3.56
C ALA A 476 -18.63 0.05 3.40
N THR A 477 -19.51 -0.60 2.61
CA THR A 477 -20.87 -0.09 2.32
C THR A 477 -21.95 -1.16 2.46
N ASP A 478 -23.14 -0.74 2.92
CA ASP A 478 -24.31 -1.60 3.13
C ASP A 478 -25.40 -1.35 2.08
N ILE A 479 -25.38 -0.19 1.44
CA ILE A 479 -26.37 0.27 0.45
C ILE A 479 -25.63 0.52 -0.86
N THR A 480 -26.21 0.10 -1.98
CA THR A 480 -25.62 0.36 -3.31
C THR A 480 -26.53 1.25 -4.14
N TRP A 481 -26.00 2.37 -4.61
CA TRP A 481 -26.60 3.15 -5.66
C TRP A 481 -25.91 2.83 -6.98
N MET A 482 -26.68 2.35 -7.96
CA MET A 482 -26.13 1.93 -9.24
C MET A 482 -26.61 2.85 -10.36
N ILE A 483 -25.67 3.43 -11.14
CA ILE A 483 -26.02 4.18 -12.35
C ILE A 483 -26.00 3.22 -13.54
N ARG A 484 -27.14 3.11 -14.20
CA ARG A 484 -27.31 2.27 -15.39
C ARG A 484 -27.67 3.11 -16.62
N LYS A 485 -27.22 2.65 -17.77
CA LYS A 485 -27.61 3.21 -19.05
C LYS A 485 -28.99 2.67 -19.44
N GLU A 486 -29.91 3.55 -19.74
CA GLU A 486 -31.23 3.29 -20.33
C GLU A 486 -31.32 3.88 -21.71
N GLU A 487 -32.46 3.66 -22.43
CA GLU A 487 -32.66 4.24 -23.78
C GLU A 487 -32.61 5.77 -23.70
N GLY A 488 -31.49 6.36 -24.16
CA GLY A 488 -31.30 7.81 -24.27
C GLY A 488 -30.95 8.57 -22.97
N CYS A 489 -30.83 7.91 -21.86
CA CYS A 489 -30.46 8.54 -20.56
C CYS A 489 -29.68 7.57 -19.65
N TYR A 490 -29.23 8.09 -18.52
CA TYR A 490 -28.79 7.27 -17.37
C TYR A 490 -29.80 7.36 -16.24
N SER A 491 -29.93 6.32 -15.45
CA SER A 491 -30.79 6.30 -14.26
C SER A 491 -30.05 5.77 -13.04
N VAL A 492 -30.39 6.30 -11.85
CA VAL A 492 -29.90 5.80 -10.56
C VAL A 492 -30.91 4.81 -10.01
N THR A 493 -30.45 3.61 -9.65
CA THR A 493 -31.25 2.60 -8.95
C THR A 493 -30.66 2.35 -7.57
N ILE A 494 -31.50 2.15 -6.55
CA ILE A 494 -31.10 1.87 -5.17
C ILE A 494 -31.26 0.36 -4.95
N GLY A 495 -30.17 -0.30 -4.50
CA GLY A 495 -30.12 -1.73 -4.22
C GLY A 495 -29.75 -2.03 -2.79
#